data_f72bd04ee45664b00765ff92d58eb9af
#
_entry.id   f72bd04ee45664b00765ff92d58eb9af
#
_cell.length_a   1.000
_cell.length_b   1.000
_cell.length_c   1.000
_cell.angle_alpha   90.00
_cell.angle_beta   90.00
_cell.angle_gamma   90.00
#
_symmetry.space_group_name_H-M   'P 1'
#
loop_
_entity.id
_entity.type
_entity.pdbx_description
1 polymer ?
#
loop_
_entity_poly.entity_id
_entity_poly.type
_entity_poly.pdbx_seq_one_letter_code
_entity_poly.pdbx_strand_id
1 'polypeptide(L)'
;MNKILALSLLLSLCASSATADVKPHGMFNDHAVLQRGINIPVWGTAAAGEKITVSMNGQTVSTVAQNGKWEISLQPMNAGGPYAMTIQGNNTITLNDIMIGEVWLASGQSNMERQLGPRRGQQPLTNWLEEKKNAANNNIR
;
A
#
# COMPACT_ATOMS: atom_id res chain seq x y z
N MET A 1 3.37 40.11 57.21
CA MET A 1 2.72 40.34 55.91
C MET A 1 3.44 39.53 54.86
N ASN A 2 2.94 38.33 54.62
CA ASN A 2 3.62 37.30 53.79
C ASN A 2 3.37 37.58 52.33
N LYS A 3 4.41 37.90 51.63
CA LYS A 3 4.39 37.92 50.16
C LYS A 3 4.52 36.48 49.67
N ILE A 4 3.39 35.85 49.46
CA ILE A 4 3.36 34.57 48.72
C ILE A 4 3.60 34.93 47.26
N LEU A 5 4.81 34.67 46.83
CA LEU A 5 5.20 34.75 45.43
C LEU A 5 4.47 33.59 44.72
N ALA A 6 3.43 33.94 44.01
CA ALA A 6 2.78 33.01 43.09
C ALA A 6 3.76 32.80 41.92
N LEU A 7 4.58 31.77 42.05
CA LEU A 7 5.37 31.24 40.94
C LEU A 7 4.41 30.47 40.04
N SER A 8 3.72 31.18 39.18
CA SER A 8 2.98 30.58 38.07
C SER A 8 3.98 29.92 37.14
N LEU A 9 4.19 28.65 37.39
CA LEU A 9 4.89 27.73 36.50
C LEU A 9 4.11 27.68 35.18
N LEU A 10 4.51 28.54 34.24
CA LEU A 10 4.09 28.39 32.86
C LEU A 10 4.69 27.08 32.34
N LEU A 11 3.97 26.01 32.57
CA LEU A 11 4.24 24.73 31.92
C LEU A 11 3.87 24.95 30.47
N SER A 12 4.82 25.52 29.72
CA SER A 12 4.75 25.55 28.27
C SER A 12 4.70 24.10 27.82
N LEU A 13 3.48 23.61 27.57
CA LEU A 13 3.25 22.35 26.91
C LEU A 13 3.77 22.52 25.48
N CYS A 14 5.07 22.28 25.31
CA CYS A 14 5.60 21.99 23.99
C CYS A 14 4.90 20.70 23.53
N ALA A 15 3.75 20.86 22.91
CA ALA A 15 3.14 19.82 22.12
C ALA A 15 4.14 19.51 21.00
N SER A 16 5.07 18.61 21.27
CA SER A 16 5.88 18.00 20.25
C SER A 16 4.86 17.31 19.32
N SER A 17 4.57 17.95 18.20
CA SER A 17 3.83 17.32 17.12
C SER A 17 4.67 16.11 16.72
N ALA A 18 4.30 14.94 17.20
CA ALA A 18 4.86 13.69 16.70
C ALA A 18 4.52 13.66 15.21
N THR A 19 5.48 14.03 14.38
CA THR A 19 5.35 13.92 12.93
C THR A 19 5.39 12.45 12.63
N ALA A 20 4.22 11.84 12.44
CA ALA A 20 4.14 10.49 11.91
C ALA A 20 4.54 10.55 10.44
N ASP A 21 5.56 9.80 10.06
CA ASP A 21 5.99 9.66 8.67
C ASP A 21 4.85 9.13 7.79
N VAL A 22 4.82 9.56 6.51
CA VAL A 22 3.90 8.98 5.55
C VAL A 22 4.16 7.48 5.41
N LYS A 23 3.10 6.68 5.46
CA LYS A 23 3.15 5.23 5.31
C LYS A 23 2.05 4.75 4.37
N PRO A 24 2.38 4.12 3.24
CA PRO A 24 1.38 3.49 2.40
C PRO A 24 0.74 2.29 3.10
N HIS A 25 -0.47 1.93 2.70
CA HIS A 25 -1.10 0.70 3.16
C HIS A 25 -0.28 -0.52 2.71
N GLY A 26 -0.30 -1.61 3.49
CA GLY A 26 0.51 -2.80 3.24
C GLY A 26 0.26 -3.53 1.91
N MET A 27 -0.79 -3.16 1.17
CA MET A 27 -1.00 -3.63 -0.20
C MET A 27 -0.05 -2.98 -1.21
N PHE A 28 0.53 -1.83 -0.87
CA PHE A 28 1.49 -1.14 -1.73
C PHE A 28 2.91 -1.44 -1.23
N ASN A 29 3.59 -2.28 -1.96
CA ASN A 29 4.97 -2.69 -1.69
C ASN A 29 5.70 -2.91 -3.02
N ASP A 30 6.99 -3.17 -2.97
CA ASP A 30 7.74 -3.57 -4.14
C ASP A 30 7.10 -4.80 -4.81
N HIS A 31 7.17 -4.85 -6.13
CA HIS A 31 6.62 -5.92 -6.97
C HIS A 31 5.08 -5.99 -7.01
N ALA A 32 4.36 -4.99 -6.52
CA ALA A 32 2.90 -4.97 -6.59
C ALA A 32 2.40 -4.88 -8.03
N VAL A 33 1.20 -5.42 -8.27
CA VAL A 33 0.44 -5.25 -9.51
C VAL A 33 -0.79 -4.41 -9.21
N LEU A 34 -1.00 -3.33 -9.97
CA LEU A 34 -2.16 -2.46 -9.85
C LEU A 34 -3.09 -2.65 -11.06
N GLN A 35 -4.39 -2.56 -10.82
CA GLN A 35 -5.40 -2.81 -11.85
C GLN A 35 -5.31 -1.79 -12.97
N ARG A 36 -5.24 -2.26 -14.22
CA ARG A 36 -5.27 -1.45 -15.42
C ARG A 36 -6.68 -0.93 -15.77
N GLY A 37 -6.75 0.12 -16.55
CA GLY A 37 -7.98 0.59 -17.20
C GLY A 37 -8.99 1.29 -16.28
N ILE A 38 -8.69 1.40 -14.99
CA ILE A 38 -9.48 2.13 -14.00
C ILE A 38 -8.62 3.14 -13.25
N ASN A 39 -9.25 4.08 -12.56
CA ASN A 39 -8.54 4.92 -11.62
C ASN A 39 -7.84 4.07 -10.57
N ILE A 40 -6.59 4.42 -10.25
CA ILE A 40 -5.75 3.65 -9.34
C ILE A 40 -5.75 4.37 -7.98
N PRO A 41 -6.55 3.92 -6.99
CA PRO A 41 -6.51 4.48 -5.66
C PRO A 41 -5.21 4.08 -4.96
N VAL A 42 -4.56 5.04 -4.29
CA VAL A 42 -3.40 4.82 -3.44
C VAL A 42 -3.66 5.49 -2.11
N TRP A 43 -3.49 4.77 -1.01
CA TRP A 43 -3.85 5.24 0.32
C TRP A 43 -2.88 4.78 1.41
N GLY A 44 -2.99 5.41 2.57
CA GLY A 44 -2.16 5.06 3.72
C GLY A 44 -2.45 5.95 4.94
N THR A 45 -1.45 6.07 5.79
CA THR A 45 -1.47 6.90 7.00
C THR A 45 -0.37 7.94 6.97
N ALA A 46 -0.59 9.08 7.62
CA ALA A 46 0.37 10.17 7.78
C ALA A 46 -0.07 11.09 8.94
N ALA A 47 0.73 12.04 9.33
CA ALA A 47 0.30 13.05 10.30
C ALA A 47 -0.91 13.84 9.77
N ALA A 48 -1.84 14.19 10.63
CA ALA A 48 -2.97 15.05 10.26
C ALA A 48 -2.46 16.40 9.73
N GLY A 49 -2.96 16.82 8.57
CA GLY A 49 -2.50 18.06 7.89
C GLY A 49 -1.22 17.88 7.05
N GLU A 50 -0.59 16.72 7.05
CA GLU A 50 0.57 16.44 6.20
C GLU A 50 0.15 16.43 4.73
N LYS A 51 0.94 17.09 3.88
CA LYS A 51 0.76 17.03 2.42
C LYS A 51 1.49 15.82 1.88
N ILE A 52 0.76 14.96 1.20
CA ILE A 52 1.29 13.78 0.54
C ILE A 52 1.25 13.98 -0.98
N THR A 53 2.33 13.63 -1.66
CA THR A 53 2.43 13.64 -3.12
C THR A 53 2.82 12.24 -3.59
N VAL A 54 2.07 11.70 -4.53
CA VAL A 54 2.37 10.43 -5.17
C VAL A 54 2.69 10.66 -6.63
N SER A 55 3.81 10.11 -7.09
CA SER A 55 4.27 10.20 -8.47
C SER A 55 4.53 8.82 -9.04
N MET A 56 4.01 8.53 -10.23
CA MET A 56 4.24 7.30 -10.98
C MET A 56 3.98 7.52 -12.46
N ASN A 57 4.89 7.07 -13.32
CA ASN A 57 4.73 7.11 -14.79
C ASN A 57 4.28 8.49 -15.32
N GLY A 58 4.96 9.56 -14.91
CA GLY A 58 4.68 10.93 -15.36
C GLY A 58 3.44 11.59 -14.72
N GLN A 59 2.67 10.85 -13.94
CA GLN A 59 1.57 11.42 -13.15
C GLN A 59 2.11 11.88 -11.79
N THR A 60 1.58 12.99 -11.30
CA THR A 60 1.87 13.51 -9.95
C THR A 60 0.59 14.06 -9.36
N VAL A 61 0.15 13.50 -8.24
CA VAL A 61 -1.08 13.88 -7.53
C VAL A 61 -0.77 14.14 -6.07
N SER A 62 -1.40 15.15 -5.48
CA SER A 62 -1.21 15.51 -4.08
C SER A 62 -2.53 15.52 -3.33
N THR A 63 -2.46 15.23 -2.04
CA THR A 63 -3.56 15.31 -1.08
C THR A 63 -3.03 15.80 0.27
N VAL A 64 -3.93 16.06 1.21
CA VAL A 64 -3.60 16.37 2.60
C VAL A 64 -4.25 15.32 3.50
N ALA A 65 -3.46 14.75 4.39
CA ALA A 65 -3.95 13.75 5.34
C ALA A 65 -5.01 14.34 6.28
N GLN A 66 -6.13 13.64 6.42
CA GLN A 66 -7.21 13.98 7.33
C GLN A 66 -7.38 12.85 8.34
N ASN A 67 -7.44 13.21 9.62
CA ASN A 67 -7.59 12.23 10.71
C ASN A 67 -6.58 11.06 10.64
N GLY A 68 -5.33 11.36 10.24
CA GLY A 68 -4.27 10.37 10.17
C GLY A 68 -4.33 9.44 8.94
N LYS A 69 -5.20 9.72 7.97
CA LYS A 69 -5.37 8.94 6.74
C LYS A 69 -5.23 9.82 5.51
N TRP A 70 -4.74 9.26 4.43
CA TRP A 70 -4.69 9.91 3.13
C TRP A 70 -5.07 8.93 2.02
N GLU A 71 -5.62 9.48 0.96
CA GLU A 71 -5.95 8.75 -0.26
C GLU A 71 -5.79 9.70 -1.44
N ILE A 72 -5.30 9.18 -2.54
CA ILE A 72 -5.25 9.81 -3.85
C ILE A 72 -5.73 8.84 -4.92
N SER A 73 -6.02 9.34 -6.10
CA SER A 73 -6.37 8.53 -7.26
C SER A 73 -5.51 8.96 -8.45
N LEU A 74 -4.69 8.03 -8.96
CA LEU A 74 -4.00 8.20 -10.23
C LEU A 74 -4.96 7.90 -11.39
N GLN A 75 -4.71 8.51 -12.55
CA GLN A 75 -5.49 8.25 -13.75
C GLN A 75 -5.27 6.82 -14.26
N PRO A 76 -6.24 6.29 -15.01
CA PRO A 76 -6.13 4.96 -15.60
C PRO A 76 -4.87 4.81 -16.44
N MET A 77 -4.26 3.62 -16.36
CA MET A 77 -3.08 3.25 -17.12
C MET A 77 -3.33 1.98 -17.92
N ASN A 78 -2.67 1.86 -19.06
CA ASN A 78 -2.61 0.60 -19.81
C ASN A 78 -1.65 -0.38 -19.12
N ALA A 79 -1.81 -1.68 -19.41
CA ALA A 79 -0.88 -2.70 -18.94
C ALA A 79 0.56 -2.35 -19.32
N GLY A 80 1.47 -2.51 -18.40
CA GLY A 80 2.90 -2.19 -18.60
C GLY A 80 3.67 -2.11 -17.29
N GLY A 81 4.90 -1.64 -17.39
CA GLY A 81 5.88 -1.55 -16.32
C GLY A 81 7.18 -2.27 -16.68
N PRO A 82 8.10 -2.43 -15.73
CA PRO A 82 8.00 -1.99 -14.33
C PRO A 82 8.09 -0.47 -14.16
N TYR A 83 7.36 0.08 -13.21
CA TYR A 83 7.39 1.48 -12.83
C TYR A 83 7.93 1.64 -11.40
N ALA A 84 8.48 2.82 -11.08
CA ALA A 84 8.69 3.25 -9.71
C ALA A 84 7.55 4.16 -9.29
N MET A 85 7.02 3.96 -8.08
CA MET A 85 6.06 4.83 -7.43
C MET A 85 6.74 5.53 -6.26
N THR A 86 6.77 6.86 -6.27
CA THR A 86 7.30 7.65 -5.18
C THR A 86 6.15 8.27 -4.38
N ILE A 87 6.18 8.08 -3.08
CA ILE A 87 5.24 8.63 -2.11
C ILE A 87 6.04 9.57 -1.21
N GLN A 88 5.76 10.84 -1.28
CA GLN A 88 6.47 11.89 -0.56
C GLN A 88 5.52 12.59 0.43
N GLY A 89 5.92 12.61 1.68
CA GLY A 89 5.37 13.38 2.76
C GLY A 89 6.51 14.04 3.53
N ASN A 90 6.52 13.94 4.86
CA ASN A 90 7.67 14.33 5.70
C ASN A 90 8.90 13.44 5.41
N ASN A 91 8.67 12.21 5.05
CA ASN A 91 9.65 11.27 4.50
C ASN A 91 9.32 10.95 3.04
N THR A 92 10.19 10.19 2.38
CA THR A 92 9.98 9.72 1.01
C THR A 92 10.13 8.21 0.96
N ILE A 93 9.15 7.56 0.33
CA ILE A 93 9.13 6.11 0.09
C ILE A 93 9.10 5.90 -1.41
N THR A 94 9.97 5.04 -1.91
CA THR A 94 9.96 4.60 -3.31
C THR A 94 9.65 3.13 -3.35
N LEU A 95 8.59 2.77 -4.04
CA LEU A 95 8.20 1.40 -4.34
C LEU A 95 8.65 1.07 -5.76
N ASN A 96 9.39 0.00 -5.90
CA ASN A 96 9.99 -0.39 -7.17
C ASN A 96 9.26 -1.56 -7.80
N ASP A 97 9.45 -1.71 -9.11
CA ASP A 97 8.93 -2.84 -9.88
C ASP A 97 7.40 -2.99 -9.77
N ILE A 98 6.70 -1.85 -9.83
CA ILE A 98 5.23 -1.83 -9.89
C ILE A 98 4.78 -2.13 -11.31
N MET A 99 3.90 -3.12 -11.45
CA MET A 99 3.27 -3.45 -12.72
C MET A 99 1.84 -2.95 -12.77
N ILE A 100 1.40 -2.58 -13.96
CA ILE A 100 -0.02 -2.33 -14.26
C ILE A 100 -0.52 -3.53 -15.06
N GLY A 101 -1.56 -4.19 -14.59
CA GLY A 101 -2.06 -5.42 -15.19
C GLY A 101 -3.44 -5.81 -14.70
N GLU A 102 -3.80 -7.06 -14.88
CA GLU A 102 -5.05 -7.62 -14.33
C GLU A 102 -4.84 -8.09 -12.90
N VAL A 103 -5.71 -7.69 -12.00
CA VAL A 103 -5.72 -8.13 -10.61
C VAL A 103 -6.93 -9.04 -10.38
N TRP A 104 -6.66 -10.27 -9.97
CA TRP A 104 -7.68 -11.27 -9.73
C TRP A 104 -7.86 -11.50 -8.24
N LEU A 105 -9.10 -11.41 -7.76
CA LEU A 105 -9.44 -11.82 -6.40
C LEU A 105 -9.85 -13.30 -6.41
N ALA A 106 -8.96 -14.17 -5.93
CA ALA A 106 -9.22 -15.57 -5.74
C ALA A 106 -9.73 -15.83 -4.31
N SER A 107 -11.03 -15.99 -4.16
CA SER A 107 -11.70 -16.21 -2.88
C SER A 107 -12.85 -17.20 -3.03
N GLY A 108 -13.26 -17.85 -1.96
CA GLY A 108 -14.36 -18.80 -1.95
C GLY A 108 -14.33 -19.75 -0.77
N GLN A 109 -14.92 -20.92 -0.96
CA GLN A 109 -15.01 -21.98 0.04
C GLN A 109 -13.94 -23.07 -0.19
N SER A 110 -14.28 -24.31 0.15
CA SER A 110 -13.39 -25.47 0.13
C SER A 110 -12.65 -25.71 -1.19
N ASN A 111 -13.23 -25.35 -2.34
CA ASN A 111 -12.57 -25.50 -3.63
C ASN A 111 -11.39 -24.53 -3.80
N MET A 112 -11.40 -23.38 -3.14
CA MET A 112 -10.27 -22.43 -3.13
C MET A 112 -9.15 -22.88 -2.20
N GLU A 113 -9.45 -23.68 -1.17
CA GLU A 113 -8.44 -24.33 -0.33
C GLU A 113 -7.82 -25.58 -0.98
N ARG A 114 -8.47 -26.12 -2.03
CA ARG A 114 -8.07 -27.39 -2.61
C ARG A 114 -6.69 -27.28 -3.26
N GLN A 115 -5.73 -28.03 -2.74
CA GLN A 115 -4.39 -28.12 -3.32
C GLN A 115 -4.40 -28.94 -4.61
N LEU A 116 -3.56 -28.58 -5.58
CA LEU A 116 -3.37 -29.36 -6.80
C LEU A 116 -2.83 -30.75 -6.49
N GLY A 117 -1.80 -30.80 -5.64
CA GLY A 117 -1.09 -32.02 -5.28
C GLY A 117 -1.72 -32.80 -4.11
N PRO A 118 -1.03 -33.86 -3.66
CA PRO A 118 -1.51 -34.70 -2.59
C PRO A 118 -1.65 -33.95 -1.26
N ARG A 119 -2.77 -34.16 -0.59
CA ARG A 119 -3.03 -33.71 0.79
C ARG A 119 -3.71 -34.85 1.55
N ARG A 120 -3.46 -34.94 2.86
CA ARG A 120 -4.11 -35.96 3.71
C ARG A 120 -5.64 -35.87 3.57
N GLY A 121 -6.28 -36.98 3.20
CA GLY A 121 -7.73 -37.05 3.01
C GLY A 121 -8.25 -36.45 1.72
N GLN A 122 -7.38 -36.05 0.79
CA GLN A 122 -7.77 -35.49 -0.50
C GLN A 122 -6.97 -36.12 -1.64
N GLN A 123 -7.65 -36.57 -2.67
CA GLN A 123 -7.00 -37.03 -3.89
C GLN A 123 -6.44 -35.85 -4.67
N PRO A 124 -5.24 -35.94 -5.25
CA PRO A 124 -4.69 -34.90 -6.10
C PRO A 124 -5.58 -34.70 -7.35
N LEU A 125 -5.48 -33.51 -7.94
CA LEU A 125 -6.13 -33.26 -9.22
C LEU A 125 -5.44 -34.06 -10.34
N THR A 126 -6.22 -34.42 -11.36
CA THR A 126 -5.67 -35.08 -12.55
C THR A 126 -4.60 -34.20 -13.18
N ASN A 127 -3.47 -34.79 -13.57
CA ASN A 127 -2.32 -34.10 -14.20
C ASN A 127 -1.64 -33.00 -13.34
N TRP A 128 -1.85 -33.01 -12.03
CA TRP A 128 -1.33 -31.98 -11.16
C TRP A 128 0.21 -31.76 -11.25
N LEU A 129 0.97 -32.84 -11.55
CA LEU A 129 2.43 -32.74 -11.74
C LEU A 129 2.80 -31.93 -12.97
N GLU A 130 2.07 -32.16 -14.07
CA GLU A 130 2.27 -31.44 -15.32
C GLU A 130 1.82 -29.98 -15.18
N GLU A 131 0.66 -29.74 -14.59
CA GLU A 131 0.17 -28.39 -14.29
C GLU A 131 1.16 -27.61 -13.40
N LYS A 132 1.68 -28.24 -12.36
CA LYS A 132 2.71 -27.63 -11.51
C LYS A 132 3.97 -27.29 -12.28
N LYS A 133 4.43 -28.19 -13.17
CA LYS A 133 5.62 -27.99 -14.01
C LYS A 133 5.45 -26.80 -14.96
N ASN A 134 4.24 -26.66 -15.51
CA ASN A 134 3.92 -25.64 -16.51
C ASN A 134 3.41 -24.33 -15.91
N ALA A 135 3.21 -24.25 -14.59
CA ALA A 135 2.66 -23.07 -13.91
C ALA A 135 3.63 -21.90 -13.80
N ALA A 136 4.93 -22.10 -14.06
CA ALA A 136 5.90 -21.02 -13.99
C ALA A 136 5.61 -19.95 -15.06
N ASN A 137 5.26 -18.76 -14.65
CA ASN A 137 4.97 -17.64 -15.54
C ASN A 137 5.48 -16.33 -14.91
N ASN A 138 6.47 -15.70 -15.54
CA ASN A 138 7.07 -14.46 -15.04
C ASN A 138 6.13 -13.24 -15.10
N ASN A 139 4.98 -13.35 -15.75
CA ASN A 139 3.97 -12.31 -15.82
C ASN A 139 2.90 -12.42 -14.72
N ILE A 140 3.00 -13.41 -13.84
CA ILE A 140 2.10 -13.60 -12.70
C ILE A 140 2.88 -13.38 -11.41
N ARG A 141 2.32 -12.56 -10.53
CA ARG A 141 2.89 -12.21 -9.23
C ARG A 141 1.89 -12.44 -8.10
#